data_5cdc7048ebf4fc13e5780ba0739cb447
#
_entry.id   5cdc7048ebf4fc13e5780ba0739cb447
#
_cell.length_a   1.000
_cell.length_b   1.000
_cell.length_c   1.000
_cell.angle_alpha   90.00
_cell.angle_beta   90.00
_cell.angle_gamma   90.00
#
_symmetry.space_group_name_H-M   'P 1'
#
loop_
_entity.id
_entity.type
_entity.pdbx_description
1 polymer ?
#
loop_
_entity_poly.entity_id
_entity_poly.type
_entity_poly.pdbx_seq_one_letter_code
_entity_poly.pdbx_strand_id
1 'polypeptide(L)'
;LAGIRIGYGIGSKQMIDILQKTKIPWSVNVLAQEAGITVIKNKSHITKSNLIIKKEYVFLKNKIDSIQGFVCHESSTNFILIKTKQNSTKIQEQLLKHKILIRDCKNFRGLNNYYIRIAIKSHKENLKLVKALEAIA
;
A
#
# COMPACT_ATOMS: atom_id res chain seq x y z
N LEU A 1 1.45 9.66 -5.90
CA LEU A 1 2.46 9.86 -6.97
C LEU A 1 3.50 8.72 -7.08
N ALA A 2 3.30 7.59 -6.39
CA ALA A 2 4.26 6.49 -6.39
C ALA A 2 4.59 5.95 -7.80
N GLY A 3 3.61 5.95 -8.72
CA GLY A 3 3.78 5.48 -10.10
C GLY A 3 4.73 6.32 -10.95
N ILE A 4 4.84 7.62 -10.69
CA ILE A 4 5.77 8.52 -11.38
C ILE A 4 7.17 8.57 -10.73
N ARG A 5 7.39 7.75 -9.70
CA ARG A 5 8.68 7.55 -9.03
C ARG A 5 9.24 8.80 -8.35
N ILE A 6 8.40 9.50 -7.57
CA ILE A 6 8.80 10.59 -6.69
C ILE A 6 8.48 10.26 -5.23
N GLY A 7 9.38 10.61 -4.34
CA GLY A 7 9.24 10.55 -2.91
C GLY A 7 10.18 11.55 -2.24
N TYR A 8 10.06 11.71 -0.94
CA TYR A 8 10.96 12.57 -0.18
C TYR A 8 11.37 11.90 1.13
N GLY A 9 12.51 12.31 1.65
CA GLY A 9 12.99 11.93 2.97
C GLY A 9 13.40 13.17 3.76
N ILE A 10 13.26 13.09 5.07
CA ILE A 10 13.72 14.13 6.02
C ILE A 10 14.74 13.47 6.94
N GLY A 11 15.86 14.14 7.16
CA GLY A 11 16.93 13.65 8.02
C GLY A 11 17.78 14.78 8.60
N SER A 12 18.77 14.41 9.43
CA SER A 12 19.77 15.38 9.90
C SER A 12 20.59 15.93 8.73
N LYS A 13 21.13 17.13 8.88
CA LYS A 13 22.00 17.75 7.87
C LYS A 13 23.12 16.81 7.43
N GLN A 14 23.81 16.17 8.39
CA GLN A 14 24.89 15.21 8.12
C GLN A 14 24.43 14.05 7.25
N MET A 15 23.26 13.46 7.53
CA MET A 15 22.70 12.36 6.73
C MET A 15 22.37 12.84 5.31
N ILE A 16 21.73 13.99 5.17
CA ILE A 16 21.39 14.56 3.87
C ILE A 16 22.63 14.85 3.04
N ASP A 17 23.68 15.40 3.64
CA ASP A 17 24.96 15.66 2.95
C ASP A 17 25.61 14.37 2.42
N ILE A 18 25.55 13.26 3.18
CA ILE A 18 26.03 11.95 2.74
C ILE A 18 25.17 11.43 1.57
N LEU A 19 23.84 11.47 1.70
CA LEU A 19 22.92 11.01 0.65
C LEU A 19 23.09 11.82 -0.65
N GLN A 20 23.31 13.13 -0.58
CA GLN A 20 23.57 13.95 -1.76
C GLN A 20 24.86 13.58 -2.49
N LYS A 21 25.92 13.24 -1.75
CA LYS A 21 27.20 12.78 -2.33
C LYS A 21 27.12 11.43 -3.00
N THR A 22 26.21 10.55 -2.54
CA THR A 22 26.02 9.20 -3.05
C THR A 22 24.89 9.08 -4.06
N LYS A 23 24.10 10.13 -4.22
CA LYS A 23 22.93 10.15 -5.10
C LYS A 23 23.34 10.02 -6.57
N ILE A 24 22.66 9.12 -7.29
CA ILE A 24 22.81 8.99 -8.75
C ILE A 24 22.29 10.25 -9.44
N PRO A 25 23.02 10.82 -10.42
CA PRO A 25 22.53 11.92 -11.23
C PRO A 25 21.16 11.60 -11.87
N TRP A 26 20.34 12.62 -12.08
CA TRP A 26 19.01 12.51 -12.73
C TRP A 26 18.05 11.50 -12.05
N SER A 27 18.18 11.31 -10.74
CA SER A 27 17.38 10.36 -9.97
C SER A 27 15.86 10.67 -9.96
N VAL A 28 15.45 11.87 -10.35
CA VAL A 28 14.04 12.29 -10.45
C VAL A 28 13.79 12.88 -11.84
N ASN A 29 12.83 12.31 -12.58
CA ASN A 29 12.46 12.80 -13.89
C ASN A 29 11.66 14.11 -13.80
N VAL A 30 11.68 14.93 -14.88
CA VAL A 30 11.05 16.24 -14.91
C VAL A 30 9.53 16.19 -14.69
N LEU A 31 8.84 15.18 -15.23
CA LEU A 31 7.39 15.03 -15.03
C LEU A 31 7.05 14.77 -13.58
N ALA A 32 7.88 14.00 -12.88
CA ALA A 32 7.73 13.74 -11.46
C ALA A 32 7.93 15.01 -10.63
N GLN A 33 8.88 15.87 -11.01
CA GLN A 33 9.13 17.14 -10.32
C GLN A 33 7.91 18.07 -10.46
N GLU A 34 7.39 18.28 -11.67
CA GLU A 34 6.22 19.11 -11.92
C GLU A 34 4.97 18.56 -11.22
N ALA A 35 4.73 17.25 -11.30
CA ALA A 35 3.62 16.63 -10.59
C ALA A 35 3.76 16.77 -9.07
N GLY A 36 4.96 16.64 -8.52
CA GLY A 36 5.25 16.84 -7.10
C GLY A 36 4.91 18.25 -6.63
N ILE A 37 5.37 19.28 -7.36
CA ILE A 37 5.06 20.69 -7.09
C ILE A 37 3.56 20.93 -7.11
N THR A 38 2.87 20.43 -8.13
CA THR A 38 1.43 20.58 -8.30
C THR A 38 0.65 19.96 -7.15
N VAL A 39 1.00 18.73 -6.74
CA VAL A 39 0.29 18.03 -5.67
C VAL A 39 0.51 18.69 -4.30
N ILE A 40 1.72 19.15 -4.00
CA ILE A 40 1.99 19.84 -2.72
C ILE A 40 1.16 21.13 -2.61
N LYS A 41 0.94 21.83 -3.71
CA LYS A 41 0.09 23.03 -3.75
C LYS A 41 -1.40 22.70 -3.67
N ASN A 42 -1.82 21.49 -4.02
CA ASN A 42 -3.22 21.07 -4.05
C ASN A 42 -3.68 20.44 -2.73
N LYS A 43 -3.89 21.28 -1.70
CA LYS A 43 -4.36 20.84 -0.38
C LYS A 43 -5.69 20.09 -0.43
N SER A 44 -6.60 20.47 -1.33
CA SER A 44 -7.91 19.84 -1.50
C SER A 44 -7.76 18.36 -1.92
N HIS A 45 -6.83 18.05 -2.83
CA HIS A 45 -6.55 16.66 -3.23
C HIS A 45 -6.06 15.81 -2.05
N ILE A 46 -5.14 16.34 -1.25
CA ILE A 46 -4.60 15.64 -0.07
C ILE A 46 -5.72 15.34 0.93
N THR A 47 -6.53 16.35 1.26
CA THR A 47 -7.65 16.17 2.21
C THR A 47 -8.67 15.13 1.72
N LYS A 48 -9.09 15.21 0.46
CA LYS A 48 -10.02 14.24 -0.15
C LYS A 48 -9.45 12.82 -0.14
N SER A 49 -8.17 12.66 -0.51
CA SER A 49 -7.49 11.35 -0.49
C SER A 49 -7.46 10.76 0.91
N ASN A 50 -7.10 11.55 1.92
CA ASN A 50 -7.07 11.10 3.31
C ASN A 50 -8.44 10.68 3.84
N LEU A 51 -9.51 11.40 3.49
CA LEU A 51 -10.87 11.03 3.87
C LEU A 51 -11.30 9.70 3.24
N ILE A 52 -11.01 9.50 1.95
CA ILE A 52 -11.30 8.24 1.26
C ILE A 52 -10.53 7.09 1.90
N ILE A 53 -9.22 7.26 2.12
CA ILE A 53 -8.38 6.22 2.72
C ILE A 53 -8.90 5.84 4.10
N LYS A 54 -9.22 6.80 4.97
CA LYS A 54 -9.78 6.53 6.30
C LYS A 54 -11.10 5.74 6.23
N LYS A 55 -12.03 6.17 5.39
CA LYS A 55 -13.33 5.51 5.21
C LYS A 55 -13.14 4.07 4.72
N GLU A 56 -12.35 3.90 3.68
CA GLU A 56 -12.15 2.59 3.07
C GLU A 56 -11.27 1.66 3.92
N TYR A 57 -10.37 2.19 4.75
CA TYR A 57 -9.65 1.43 5.75
C TYR A 57 -10.60 0.77 6.75
N VAL A 58 -11.52 1.55 7.33
CA VAL A 58 -12.51 1.02 8.29
C VAL A 58 -13.39 -0.05 7.63
N PHE A 59 -13.85 0.19 6.41
CA PHE A 59 -14.62 -0.78 5.65
C PHE A 59 -13.85 -2.09 5.44
N LEU A 60 -12.62 -2.01 4.90
CA LEU A 60 -11.79 -3.18 4.63
C LEU A 60 -11.45 -3.94 5.90
N LYS A 61 -11.02 -3.23 6.96
CA LYS A 61 -10.66 -3.86 8.23
C LYS A 61 -11.83 -4.66 8.79
N ASN A 62 -13.01 -4.05 8.90
CA ASN A 62 -14.19 -4.72 9.45
C ASN A 62 -14.60 -5.94 8.60
N LYS A 63 -14.57 -5.83 7.28
CA LYS A 63 -14.94 -6.92 6.39
C LYS A 63 -13.92 -8.04 6.41
N ILE A 64 -12.63 -7.75 6.36
CA ILE A 64 -11.58 -8.78 6.32
C ILE A 64 -11.41 -9.47 7.67
N ASP A 65 -11.50 -8.74 8.79
CA ASP A 65 -11.44 -9.34 10.13
C ASP A 65 -12.64 -10.26 10.41
N SER A 66 -13.76 -10.11 9.70
CA SER A 66 -14.90 -11.06 9.77
C SER A 66 -14.68 -12.35 8.97
N ILE A 67 -13.68 -12.41 8.08
CA ILE A 67 -13.35 -13.61 7.32
C ILE A 67 -12.45 -14.51 8.15
N GLN A 68 -12.85 -15.76 8.36
CA GLN A 68 -12.05 -16.69 9.16
C GLN A 68 -10.65 -16.90 8.55
N GLY A 69 -9.63 -16.72 9.38
CA GLY A 69 -8.24 -16.94 8.97
C GLY A 69 -7.51 -15.71 8.46
N PHE A 70 -8.14 -14.53 8.51
CA PHE A 70 -7.53 -13.24 8.17
C PHE A 70 -7.58 -12.30 9.38
N VAL A 71 -6.49 -11.61 9.68
CA VAL A 71 -6.40 -10.62 10.75
C VAL A 71 -5.66 -9.39 10.27
N CYS A 72 -6.33 -8.25 10.22
CA CYS A 72 -5.74 -6.99 9.81
C CYS A 72 -4.90 -6.37 10.93
N HIS A 73 -3.68 -5.95 10.62
CA HIS A 73 -2.91 -5.06 11.48
C HIS A 73 -3.37 -3.60 11.32
N GLU A 74 -3.22 -2.83 12.40
CA GLU A 74 -3.48 -1.39 12.37
C GLU A 74 -2.60 -0.69 11.32
N SER A 75 -3.18 0.27 10.62
CA SER A 75 -2.48 1.03 9.59
C SER A 75 -2.92 2.49 9.55
N SER A 76 -1.97 3.38 9.43
CA SER A 76 -2.16 4.81 9.16
C SER A 76 -1.79 5.20 7.72
N THR A 77 -1.57 4.20 6.86
CA THR A 77 -1.13 4.38 5.48
C THR A 77 -2.22 4.00 4.48
N ASN A 78 -1.90 4.00 3.19
CA ASN A 78 -2.79 3.60 2.11
C ASN A 78 -2.74 2.09 1.79
N PHE A 79 -2.27 1.28 2.73
CA PHE A 79 -2.25 -0.19 2.62
C PHE A 79 -2.49 -0.83 3.99
N ILE A 80 -2.87 -2.10 4.00
CA ILE A 80 -3.10 -2.91 5.21
C ILE A 80 -2.22 -4.15 5.14
N LEU A 81 -1.49 -4.44 6.23
CA LEU A 81 -0.82 -5.71 6.44
C LEU A 81 -1.83 -6.68 7.07
N ILE A 82 -1.92 -7.89 6.55
CA ILE A 82 -2.87 -8.90 6.98
C ILE A 82 -2.10 -10.17 7.30
N LYS A 83 -2.31 -10.70 8.52
CA LYS A 83 -1.88 -12.04 8.90
C LYS A 83 -2.92 -13.04 8.42
N THR A 84 -2.48 -14.16 7.86
CA THR A 84 -3.33 -15.20 7.26
C THR A 84 -3.05 -16.57 7.87
N LYS A 85 -4.03 -17.47 7.89
CA LYS A 85 -3.82 -18.88 8.24
C LYS A 85 -3.28 -19.69 7.06
N GLN A 86 -3.63 -19.29 5.84
CA GLN A 86 -3.14 -19.90 4.61
C GLN A 86 -1.80 -19.29 4.18
N ASN A 87 -1.06 -20.04 3.38
CA ASN A 87 0.20 -19.56 2.79
C ASN A 87 -0.06 -18.38 1.85
N SER A 88 0.69 -17.30 2.03
CA SER A 88 0.55 -16.03 1.29
C SER A 88 0.74 -16.17 -0.22
N THR A 89 1.61 -17.08 -0.66
CA THR A 89 1.81 -17.37 -2.09
C THR A 89 0.55 -18.02 -2.68
N LYS A 90 -0.07 -18.99 -1.98
CA LYS A 90 -1.32 -19.61 -2.41
C LYS A 90 -2.46 -18.59 -2.52
N ILE A 91 -2.60 -17.72 -1.52
CA ILE A 91 -3.60 -16.63 -1.55
C ILE A 91 -3.35 -15.72 -2.76
N GLN A 92 -2.11 -15.34 -3.01
CA GLN A 92 -1.77 -14.51 -4.17
C GLN A 92 -2.15 -15.19 -5.50
N GLU A 93 -1.83 -16.46 -5.66
CA GLU A 93 -2.19 -17.25 -6.87
C GLU A 93 -3.70 -17.35 -7.06
N GLN A 94 -4.46 -17.57 -5.98
CA GLN A 94 -5.92 -17.65 -6.04
C GLN A 94 -6.52 -16.27 -6.40
N LEU A 95 -6.05 -15.18 -5.79
CA LEU A 95 -6.53 -13.83 -6.09
C LEU A 95 -6.16 -13.38 -7.52
N LEU A 96 -5.04 -13.84 -8.07
CA LEU A 96 -4.69 -13.61 -9.48
C LEU A 96 -5.72 -14.16 -10.45
N LYS A 97 -6.35 -15.30 -10.16
CA LYS A 97 -7.46 -15.84 -10.97
C LYS A 97 -8.66 -14.88 -11.02
N HIS A 98 -8.85 -14.09 -9.98
CA HIS A 98 -9.85 -13.02 -9.91
C HIS A 98 -9.34 -11.66 -10.47
N LYS A 99 -8.15 -11.66 -11.11
CA LYS A 99 -7.48 -10.44 -11.62
C LYS A 99 -7.21 -9.42 -10.51
N ILE A 100 -6.84 -9.91 -9.33
CA ILE A 100 -6.45 -9.10 -8.17
C ILE A 100 -5.01 -9.42 -7.81
N LEU A 101 -4.15 -8.40 -7.86
CA LEU A 101 -2.75 -8.50 -7.46
C LEU A 101 -2.59 -7.93 -6.05
N ILE A 102 -2.02 -8.74 -5.15
CA ILE A 102 -1.65 -8.36 -3.80
C ILE A 102 -0.13 -8.50 -3.61
N ARG A 103 0.39 -8.00 -2.50
CA ARG A 103 1.80 -8.20 -2.15
C ARG A 103 1.94 -9.40 -1.20
N ASP A 104 2.63 -10.44 -1.65
CA ASP A 104 3.17 -11.49 -0.78
C ASP A 104 4.34 -10.92 0.03
N CYS A 105 4.28 -11.01 1.36
CA CYS A 105 5.24 -10.41 2.27
C CYS A 105 6.31 -11.38 2.81
N LYS A 106 6.40 -12.60 2.28
CA LYS A 106 7.34 -13.64 2.75
C LYS A 106 8.81 -13.22 2.73
N ASN A 107 9.17 -12.26 1.88
CA ASN A 107 10.55 -11.76 1.74
C ASN A 107 10.83 -10.50 2.56
N PHE A 108 9.91 -10.05 3.41
CA PHE A 108 10.15 -8.93 4.31
C PHE A 108 10.81 -9.42 5.59
N ARG A 109 11.87 -8.73 6.03
CA ARG A 109 12.52 -9.03 7.30
C ARG A 109 11.52 -8.94 8.46
N GLY A 110 11.43 -9.98 9.27
CA GLY A 110 10.50 -10.08 10.40
C GLY A 110 9.10 -10.59 10.04
N LEU A 111 8.80 -10.82 8.75
CA LEU A 111 7.59 -11.48 8.30
C LEU A 111 7.89 -12.86 7.73
N ASN A 112 6.85 -13.67 7.54
CA ASN A 112 6.96 -15.00 6.96
C ASN A 112 5.88 -15.21 5.87
N ASN A 113 5.71 -16.44 5.42
CA ASN A 113 4.75 -16.82 4.38
C ASN A 113 3.27 -16.85 4.82
N TYR A 114 2.94 -16.20 5.93
CA TYR A 114 1.57 -16.01 6.43
C TYR A 114 1.20 -14.53 6.51
N TYR A 115 1.84 -13.69 5.69
CA TYR A 115 1.54 -12.26 5.64
C TYR A 115 1.36 -11.80 4.21
N ILE A 116 0.28 -11.07 3.98
CA ILE A 116 0.02 -10.36 2.73
C ILE A 116 -0.17 -8.88 2.99
N ARG A 117 0.02 -8.06 1.98
CA ARG A 117 -0.28 -6.63 2.03
C ARG A 117 -1.19 -6.26 0.88
N ILE A 118 -2.26 -5.55 1.20
CA ILE A 118 -3.23 -5.03 0.23
C ILE A 118 -3.17 -3.51 0.18
N ALA A 119 -3.47 -2.91 -0.97
CA ALA A 119 -3.65 -1.47 -1.11
C ALA A 119 -5.11 -1.09 -0.81
N ILE A 120 -5.31 0.04 -0.17
CA ILE A 120 -6.62 0.66 -0.02
C ILE A 120 -6.91 1.42 -1.31
N LYS A 121 -8.01 1.06 -1.99
CA LYS A 121 -8.38 1.60 -3.30
C LYS A 121 -9.78 2.22 -3.27
N SER A 122 -10.42 2.33 -4.44
CA SER A 122 -11.82 2.74 -4.54
C SER A 122 -12.74 1.70 -3.89
N HIS A 123 -13.90 2.13 -3.40
CA HIS A 123 -14.88 1.23 -2.77
C HIS A 123 -15.23 0.02 -3.66
N LYS A 124 -15.41 0.26 -4.96
CA LYS A 124 -15.70 -0.82 -5.94
C LYS A 124 -14.59 -1.86 -6.00
N GLU A 125 -13.32 -1.44 -6.00
CA GLU A 125 -12.17 -2.35 -6.03
C GLU A 125 -12.01 -3.07 -4.69
N ASN A 126 -12.21 -2.36 -3.57
CA ASN A 126 -12.16 -2.93 -2.23
C ASN A 126 -13.25 -3.98 -2.02
N LEU A 127 -14.46 -3.72 -2.49
CA LEU A 127 -15.56 -4.69 -2.43
C LEU A 127 -15.26 -5.95 -3.27
N LYS A 128 -14.65 -5.77 -4.46
CA LYS A 128 -14.19 -6.90 -5.29
C LYS A 128 -13.15 -7.75 -4.55
N LEU A 129 -12.20 -7.11 -3.86
CA LEU A 129 -11.18 -7.80 -3.07
C LEU A 129 -11.82 -8.59 -1.92
N VAL A 130 -12.74 -7.99 -1.16
CA VAL A 130 -13.43 -8.67 -0.05
C VAL A 130 -14.16 -9.92 -0.53
N LYS A 131 -14.96 -9.82 -1.60
CA LYS A 131 -15.66 -10.97 -2.19
C LYS A 131 -14.71 -12.08 -2.64
N ALA A 132 -13.55 -11.71 -3.20
CA ALA A 132 -12.57 -12.70 -3.61
C ALA A 132 -11.88 -13.37 -2.40
N LEU A 133 -11.63 -12.63 -1.30
CA LEU A 133 -11.11 -13.20 -0.06
C LEU A 133 -12.12 -14.14 0.61
N GLU A 134 -13.40 -13.78 0.63
CA GLU A 134 -14.49 -14.64 1.12
C GLU A 134 -14.58 -15.96 0.34
N ALA A 135 -14.34 -15.93 -0.97
CA ALA A 135 -14.42 -17.12 -1.84
C ALA A 135 -13.24 -18.08 -1.69
N ILE A 136 -12.11 -17.64 -1.11
CA ILE A 136 -10.88 -18.44 -0.95
C ILE A 136 -10.56 -18.78 0.51
N ALA A 137 -11.38 -18.34 1.45
CA ALA A 137 -11.21 -18.54 2.90
C ALA A 137 -11.42 -19.98 3.38
#